data_3ae7206c42c4f2b27e31a2f67b7feece
#
_entry.id   3ae7206c42c4f2b27e31a2f67b7feece
#
_cell.length_a   1.000
_cell.length_b   1.000
_cell.length_c   1.000
_cell.angle_alpha   90.00
_cell.angle_beta   90.00
_cell.angle_gamma   90.00
#
_symmetry.space_group_name_H-M   'P 1'
#
loop_
_entity.id
_entity.type
_entity.pdbx_description
1 polymer ?
#
loop_
_entity_poly.entity_id
_entity_poly.type
_entity_poly.pdbx_seq_one_letter_code
_entity_poly.pdbx_strand_id
1 'polypeptide(L)'
;SNAEIIFAAADVSEQISTASKEASGTGNMKFMLNGAMTLGTMDGANVEIVQEVGADNAVIFGLSSDEVIRYENEGGYDPMEIFNNDQDIREVLMELINGKYSKEDPEMFRDIYNSLLNTQEGRRADTYFILKDFCSYADAQKKIDERYRDEKSWAKTVMINSFKAGKFSSDRT
;
A
#
# COMPACT_ATOMS: atom_id res chain seq x y z
N SER A 1 4.33 13.39 -20.86
CA SER A 1 4.57 11.95 -20.56
C SER A 1 3.32 11.31 -20.00
N ASN A 2 3.23 9.98 -20.01
CA ASN A 2 2.07 9.27 -19.41
C ASN A 2 1.90 9.65 -17.93
N ALA A 3 2.98 9.88 -17.20
CA ALA A 3 2.94 10.30 -15.81
C ALA A 3 2.17 11.60 -15.57
N GLU A 4 2.33 12.60 -16.44
CA GLU A 4 1.61 13.87 -16.32
C GLU A 4 0.10 13.68 -16.44
N ILE A 5 -0.33 12.79 -17.33
CA ILE A 5 -1.75 12.46 -17.51
C ILE A 5 -2.29 11.71 -16.28
N ILE A 6 -1.54 10.72 -15.81
CA ILE A 6 -1.95 9.88 -14.68
C ILE A 6 -2.05 10.70 -13.38
N PHE A 7 -1.07 11.58 -13.10
CA PHE A 7 -1.12 12.43 -11.91
C PHE A 7 -2.35 13.33 -11.87
N ALA A 8 -2.77 13.86 -13.03
CA ALA A 8 -3.94 14.72 -13.13
C ALA A 8 -5.28 13.97 -13.16
N ALA A 9 -5.27 12.69 -13.52
CA ALA A 9 -6.47 11.88 -13.71
C ALA A 9 -6.87 11.02 -12.50
N ALA A 10 -5.95 10.80 -11.56
CA ALA A 10 -6.17 9.89 -10.45
C ALA A 10 -6.91 10.56 -9.28
N ASP A 11 -7.93 9.92 -8.77
CA ASP A 11 -8.64 10.33 -7.55
C ASP A 11 -7.98 9.79 -6.29
N VAL A 12 -7.29 8.65 -6.39
CA VAL A 12 -6.61 7.98 -5.28
C VAL A 12 -5.15 7.71 -5.67
N SER A 13 -4.26 7.94 -4.74
CA SER A 13 -2.83 7.63 -4.83
C SER A 13 -2.50 6.48 -3.90
N GLU A 14 -2.27 5.29 -4.45
CA GLU A 14 -1.88 4.13 -3.68
C GLU A 14 -0.37 4.08 -3.47
N GLN A 15 0.07 4.16 -2.21
CA GLN A 15 1.46 4.21 -1.77
C GLN A 15 1.71 3.06 -0.80
N ILE A 16 1.94 1.88 -1.35
CA ILE A 16 1.85 0.58 -0.66
C ILE A 16 3.21 -0.01 -0.27
N SER A 17 4.25 0.81 -0.14
CA SER A 17 5.54 0.34 0.40
C SER A 17 5.35 -0.18 1.83
N THR A 18 6.10 -1.22 2.18
CA THR A 18 6.17 -1.67 3.57
C THR A 18 6.77 -0.57 4.42
N ALA A 19 6.17 -0.28 5.58
CA ALA A 19 6.70 0.74 6.49
C ALA A 19 8.18 0.48 6.83
N SER A 20 8.97 1.52 6.91
CA SER A 20 10.44 1.53 7.06
C SER A 20 11.26 1.19 5.79
N LYS A 21 10.64 0.96 4.64
CA LYS A 21 11.36 0.55 3.42
C LYS A 21 11.47 1.65 2.37
N GLU A 22 10.61 2.67 2.42
CA GLU A 22 10.65 3.81 1.50
C GLU A 22 11.23 5.04 2.21
N ALA A 23 12.27 5.63 1.64
CA ALA A 23 12.93 6.80 2.24
C ALA A 23 12.06 8.07 2.18
N SER A 24 11.38 8.30 1.06
CA SER A 24 10.51 9.47 0.84
C SER A 24 9.45 9.20 -0.20
N GLY A 25 9.85 9.07 -1.47
CA GLY A 25 8.94 9.08 -2.62
C GLY A 25 8.64 10.51 -3.09
N THR A 26 8.31 10.64 -4.36
CA THR A 26 7.92 11.92 -4.98
C THR A 26 6.57 11.82 -5.70
N GLY A 27 6.16 10.62 -6.09
CA GLY A 27 4.89 10.36 -6.74
C GLY A 27 3.71 10.76 -5.87
N ASN A 28 3.74 10.39 -4.59
CA ASN A 28 2.71 10.74 -3.60
C ASN A 28 2.49 12.26 -3.47
N MET A 29 3.56 13.05 -3.44
CA MET A 29 3.46 14.51 -3.39
C MET A 29 2.82 15.09 -4.66
N LYS A 30 3.12 14.53 -5.84
CA LYS A 30 2.55 14.95 -7.12
C LYS A 30 1.06 14.59 -7.22
N PHE A 31 0.67 13.41 -6.77
CA PHE A 31 -0.73 13.03 -6.66
C PHE A 31 -1.49 13.94 -5.68
N MET A 32 -0.91 14.21 -4.51
CA MET A 32 -1.47 15.12 -3.51
C MET A 32 -1.71 16.52 -4.10
N LEU A 33 -0.75 17.07 -4.84
CA LEU A 33 -0.88 18.38 -5.51
C LEU A 33 -2.07 18.40 -6.48
N ASN A 34 -2.33 17.28 -7.16
CA ASN A 34 -3.47 17.11 -8.06
C ASN A 34 -4.77 16.68 -7.35
N GLY A 35 -4.79 16.66 -6.03
CA GLY A 35 -5.98 16.41 -5.22
C GLY A 35 -6.26 14.96 -4.89
N ALA A 36 -5.45 14.02 -5.38
CA ALA A 36 -5.65 12.61 -5.07
C ALA A 36 -5.51 12.33 -3.57
N MET A 37 -6.47 11.56 -3.03
CA MET A 37 -6.38 11.09 -1.64
C MET A 37 -5.30 10.03 -1.52
N THR A 38 -4.44 10.13 -0.52
CA THR A 38 -3.43 9.13 -0.24
C THR A 38 -4.05 7.92 0.46
N LEU A 39 -3.90 6.75 -0.15
CA LEU A 39 -4.09 5.43 0.45
C LEU A 39 -2.71 4.79 0.60
N GLY A 40 -2.23 4.60 1.82
CA GLY A 40 -0.86 4.12 1.98
C GLY A 40 -0.51 3.67 3.37
N THR A 41 0.73 3.25 3.51
CA THR A 41 1.35 2.95 4.80
C THR A 41 1.95 4.20 5.43
N MET A 42 2.22 4.18 6.74
CA MET A 42 2.95 5.25 7.43
C MET A 42 4.44 5.14 7.15
N ASP A 43 4.82 5.47 5.90
CA ASP A 43 6.19 5.35 5.40
C ASP A 43 6.54 6.50 4.45
N GLY A 44 7.82 6.82 4.33
CA GLY A 44 8.31 7.88 3.46
C GLY A 44 7.56 9.20 3.63
N ALA A 45 7.27 9.87 2.52
CA ALA A 45 6.55 11.14 2.54
C ALA A 45 5.08 11.02 2.96
N ASN A 46 4.49 9.81 3.04
CA ASN A 46 3.12 9.65 3.53
C ASN A 46 2.99 10.14 4.98
N VAL A 47 4.04 9.98 5.80
CA VAL A 47 4.07 10.48 7.18
C VAL A 47 3.83 11.99 7.21
N GLU A 48 4.57 12.74 6.39
CA GLU A 48 4.42 14.20 6.30
C GLU A 48 3.10 14.61 5.65
N ILE A 49 2.63 13.87 4.64
CA ILE A 49 1.33 14.10 4.00
C ILE A 49 0.22 14.01 5.06
N VAL A 50 0.19 12.93 5.84
CA VAL A 50 -0.82 12.74 6.90
C VAL A 50 -0.75 13.83 7.96
N GLN A 51 0.47 14.26 8.34
CA GLN A 51 0.65 15.37 9.27
C GLN A 51 0.06 16.69 8.74
N GLU A 52 0.20 16.95 7.45
CA GLU A 52 -0.31 18.18 6.84
C GLU A 52 -1.82 18.16 6.60
N VAL A 53 -2.37 17.04 6.10
CA VAL A 53 -3.80 16.98 5.74
C VAL A 53 -4.68 16.51 6.90
N GLY A 54 -4.12 15.83 7.88
CA GLY A 54 -4.84 15.17 8.97
C GLY A 54 -5.37 13.79 8.57
N ALA A 55 -5.59 12.93 9.58
CA ALA A 55 -6.01 11.54 9.40
C ALA A 55 -7.36 11.38 8.67
N ASP A 56 -8.22 12.41 8.70
CA ASP A 56 -9.50 12.40 8.00
C ASP A 56 -9.37 12.59 6.49
N ASN A 57 -8.21 13.01 5.99
CA ASN A 57 -7.99 13.33 4.57
C ASN A 57 -6.97 12.40 3.89
N ALA A 58 -6.62 11.31 4.54
CA ALA A 58 -5.84 10.20 4.01
C ALA A 58 -6.39 8.89 4.57
N VAL A 59 -6.05 7.76 3.97
CA VAL A 59 -6.39 6.43 4.49
C VAL A 59 -5.10 5.65 4.67
N ILE A 60 -4.84 5.24 5.90
CA ILE A 60 -3.62 4.53 6.27
C ILE A 60 -3.95 3.09 6.63
N PHE A 61 -3.07 2.18 6.25
CA PHE A 61 -3.15 0.76 6.54
C PHE A 61 -1.76 0.18 6.85
N GLY A 62 -1.74 -1.08 7.25
CA GLY A 62 -0.53 -1.89 7.43
C GLY A 62 0.19 -1.66 8.75
N LEU A 63 1.29 -2.38 8.88
CA LEU A 63 2.16 -2.31 10.05
C LEU A 63 2.81 -0.93 10.17
N SER A 64 3.07 -0.53 11.41
CA SER A 64 3.95 0.59 11.71
C SER A 64 5.43 0.23 11.48
N SER A 65 6.28 1.23 11.31
CA SER A 65 7.73 1.02 11.20
C SER A 65 8.32 0.27 12.39
N ASP A 66 7.84 0.55 13.60
CA ASP A 66 8.30 -0.13 14.83
C ASP A 66 7.90 -1.62 14.83
N GLU A 67 6.69 -1.95 14.37
CA GLU A 67 6.25 -3.33 14.23
C GLU A 67 7.06 -4.10 13.19
N VAL A 68 7.34 -3.48 12.04
CA VAL A 68 8.18 -4.09 11.00
C VAL A 68 9.57 -4.37 11.55
N ILE A 69 10.22 -3.38 12.18
CA ILE A 69 11.55 -3.51 12.77
C ILE A 69 11.56 -4.61 13.85
N ARG A 70 10.53 -4.68 14.68
CA ARG A 70 10.38 -5.73 15.69
C ARG A 70 10.31 -7.12 15.04
N TYR A 71 9.45 -7.32 14.04
CA TYR A 71 9.36 -8.60 13.34
C TYR A 71 10.66 -8.98 12.62
N GLU A 72 11.39 -8.00 12.10
CA GLU A 72 12.69 -8.25 11.46
C GLU A 72 13.76 -8.71 12.45
N ASN A 73 13.79 -8.13 13.64
CA ASN A 73 14.82 -8.40 14.64
C ASN A 73 14.47 -9.59 15.54
N GLU A 74 13.21 -9.70 15.95
CA GLU A 74 12.77 -10.68 16.96
C GLU A 74 12.07 -11.88 16.33
N GLY A 75 11.63 -11.80 15.07
CA GLY A 75 10.81 -12.82 14.43
C GLY A 75 9.36 -12.79 14.91
N GLY A 76 8.71 -13.95 14.95
CA GLY A 76 7.33 -14.09 15.42
C GLY A 76 6.28 -13.82 14.33
N TYR A 77 6.67 -13.71 13.07
CA TYR A 77 5.79 -13.66 11.92
C TYR A 77 5.96 -14.91 11.06
N ASP A 78 4.88 -15.63 10.83
CA ASP A 78 4.82 -16.76 9.91
C ASP A 78 3.68 -16.54 8.90
N PRO A 79 3.99 -16.26 7.61
CA PRO A 79 2.97 -16.10 6.58
C PRO A 79 2.15 -17.36 6.33
N MET A 80 2.69 -18.54 6.67
CA MET A 80 1.97 -19.81 6.55
C MET A 80 0.77 -19.89 7.51
N GLU A 81 0.83 -19.25 8.68
CA GLU A 81 -0.32 -19.14 9.58
C GLU A 81 -1.47 -18.39 8.93
N ILE A 82 -1.17 -17.28 8.21
CA ILE A 82 -2.19 -16.52 7.49
C ILE A 82 -2.78 -17.37 6.37
N PHE A 83 -1.92 -18.00 5.56
CA PHE A 83 -2.34 -18.89 4.48
C PHE A 83 -3.28 -20.03 4.98
N ASN A 84 -3.00 -20.59 6.15
CA ASN A 84 -3.79 -21.68 6.70
C ASN A 84 -5.12 -21.21 7.31
N ASN A 85 -5.19 -20.00 7.85
CA ASN A 85 -6.33 -19.51 8.62
C ASN A 85 -7.24 -18.56 7.81
N ASP A 86 -6.76 -17.98 6.70
CA ASP A 86 -7.53 -17.10 5.83
C ASP A 86 -7.83 -17.81 4.50
N GLN A 87 -9.10 -18.11 4.27
CA GLN A 87 -9.53 -18.82 3.07
C GLN A 87 -9.36 -17.99 1.81
N ASP A 88 -9.66 -16.70 1.86
CA ASP A 88 -9.60 -15.82 0.69
C ASP A 88 -8.16 -15.64 0.23
N ILE A 89 -7.25 -15.38 1.18
CA ILE A 89 -5.81 -15.29 0.90
C ILE A 89 -5.28 -16.61 0.32
N ARG A 90 -5.66 -17.74 0.92
CA ARG A 90 -5.26 -19.05 0.43
C ARG A 90 -5.74 -19.31 -0.99
N GLU A 91 -7.01 -19.02 -1.29
CA GLU A 91 -7.56 -19.21 -2.64
C GLU A 91 -6.80 -18.37 -3.67
N VAL A 92 -6.58 -17.08 -3.39
CA VAL A 92 -5.81 -16.20 -4.29
C VAL A 92 -4.38 -16.69 -4.51
N LEU A 93 -3.70 -17.11 -3.46
CA LEU A 93 -2.33 -17.64 -3.59
C LEU A 93 -2.29 -18.97 -4.36
N MET A 94 -3.26 -19.85 -4.15
CA MET A 94 -3.37 -21.08 -4.93
C MET A 94 -3.64 -20.84 -6.41
N GLU A 95 -4.31 -19.75 -6.76
CA GLU A 95 -4.54 -19.36 -8.15
C GLU A 95 -3.25 -19.03 -8.92
N LEU A 96 -2.18 -18.64 -8.22
CA LEU A 96 -0.87 -18.39 -8.83
C LEU A 96 -0.24 -19.68 -9.41
N ILE A 97 -0.61 -20.86 -8.88
CA ILE A 97 0.05 -22.13 -9.19
C ILE A 97 -0.90 -23.21 -9.71
N ASN A 98 -2.18 -22.91 -9.92
CA ASN A 98 -3.17 -23.88 -10.41
C ASN A 98 -3.51 -23.71 -11.89
N GLY A 99 -2.82 -22.83 -12.62
CA GLY A 99 -3.03 -22.55 -14.03
C GLY A 99 -4.16 -21.57 -14.33
N LYS A 100 -4.77 -20.92 -13.34
CA LYS A 100 -5.84 -19.94 -13.57
C LYS A 100 -5.35 -18.76 -14.42
N TYR A 101 -4.16 -18.25 -14.15
CA TYR A 101 -3.59 -17.08 -14.84
C TYR A 101 -2.71 -17.47 -16.03
N SER A 102 -2.21 -18.69 -16.09
CA SER A 102 -1.46 -19.23 -17.23
C SER A 102 -1.75 -20.72 -17.39
N LYS A 103 -2.61 -21.05 -18.35
CA LYS A 103 -2.98 -22.46 -18.63
C LYS A 103 -1.86 -23.24 -19.31
N GLU A 104 -1.05 -22.55 -20.13
CA GLU A 104 0.07 -23.15 -20.86
C GLU A 104 1.29 -23.38 -19.98
N ASP A 105 1.47 -22.54 -18.96
CA ASP A 105 2.54 -22.66 -17.97
C ASP A 105 1.99 -22.37 -16.56
N PRO A 106 1.44 -23.38 -15.86
CA PRO A 106 0.93 -23.21 -14.49
C PRO A 106 2.01 -22.81 -13.48
N GLU A 107 3.28 -23.03 -13.80
CA GLU A 107 4.41 -22.70 -12.92
C GLU A 107 4.90 -21.25 -13.07
N MET A 108 4.34 -20.50 -14.03
CA MET A 108 4.78 -19.15 -14.37
C MET A 108 4.88 -18.20 -13.17
N PHE A 109 4.00 -18.34 -12.18
CA PHE A 109 3.96 -17.49 -10.99
C PHE A 109 4.41 -18.19 -9.70
N ARG A 110 5.02 -19.38 -9.82
CA ARG A 110 5.47 -20.17 -8.67
C ARG A 110 6.51 -19.44 -7.81
N ASP A 111 7.37 -18.66 -8.43
CA ASP A 111 8.36 -17.88 -7.68
C ASP A 111 7.72 -16.82 -6.77
N ILE A 112 6.62 -16.21 -7.22
CA ILE A 112 5.85 -15.28 -6.39
C ILE A 112 5.23 -16.03 -5.21
N TYR A 113 4.54 -17.15 -5.47
CA TYR A 113 3.97 -18.00 -4.43
C TYR A 113 5.02 -18.42 -3.41
N ASN A 114 6.17 -18.89 -3.87
CA ASN A 114 7.26 -19.32 -3.01
C ASN A 114 7.86 -18.17 -2.19
N SER A 115 8.00 -16.98 -2.78
CA SER A 115 8.53 -15.81 -2.06
C SER A 115 7.64 -15.35 -0.91
N LEU A 116 6.34 -15.61 -1.02
CA LEU A 116 5.36 -15.25 0.02
C LEU A 116 5.25 -16.30 1.13
N LEU A 117 5.45 -17.60 0.82
CA LEU A 117 5.16 -18.68 1.78
C LEU A 117 6.40 -19.46 2.24
N ASN A 118 7.49 -19.43 1.47
CA ASN A 118 8.65 -20.26 1.74
C ASN A 118 9.91 -19.42 1.99
N THR A 119 10.66 -19.78 3.03
CA THR A 119 12.00 -19.24 3.23
C THR A 119 12.92 -19.80 2.14
N GLN A 120 13.59 -18.94 1.38
CA GLN A 120 14.50 -19.31 0.31
C GLN A 120 15.86 -18.65 0.47
N GLU A 121 16.94 -19.40 0.31
CA GLU A 121 18.31 -18.90 0.31
C GLU A 121 18.65 -17.98 1.49
N GLY A 122 18.09 -18.26 2.68
CA GLY A 122 18.27 -17.43 3.87
C GLY A 122 17.43 -16.15 3.91
N ARG A 123 16.58 -15.93 2.91
CA ARG A 123 15.60 -14.86 2.93
C ARG A 123 14.32 -15.34 3.58
N ARG A 124 13.76 -14.53 4.47
CA ARG A 124 12.47 -14.78 5.11
C ARG A 124 11.35 -14.83 4.05
N ALA A 125 10.40 -15.75 4.21
CA ALA A 125 9.16 -15.70 3.47
C ALA A 125 8.44 -14.37 3.75
N ASP A 126 7.74 -13.85 2.75
CA ASP A 126 7.03 -12.58 2.80
C ASP A 126 7.85 -11.46 3.45
N THR A 127 9.04 -11.21 2.90
CA THR A 127 10.01 -10.21 3.41
C THR A 127 9.38 -8.81 3.57
N TYR A 128 8.36 -8.51 2.80
CA TYR A 128 7.66 -7.22 2.79
C TYR A 128 6.34 -7.23 3.57
N PHE A 129 6.05 -8.28 4.34
CA PHE A 129 4.84 -8.39 5.16
C PHE A 129 3.52 -8.18 4.40
N ILE A 130 3.49 -8.55 3.12
CA ILE A 130 2.36 -8.34 2.22
C ILE A 130 1.11 -9.04 2.74
N LEU A 131 1.25 -10.31 3.17
CA LEU A 131 0.11 -11.07 3.69
C LEU A 131 -0.35 -10.53 5.05
N LYS A 132 0.58 -9.99 5.85
CA LYS A 132 0.26 -9.38 7.15
C LYS A 132 -0.56 -8.09 6.98
N ASP A 133 -0.23 -7.29 5.98
CA ASP A 133 -0.88 -6.02 5.71
C ASP A 133 -2.16 -6.16 4.89
N PHE A 134 -2.39 -7.30 4.22
CA PHE A 134 -3.44 -7.48 3.23
C PHE A 134 -4.85 -7.19 3.76
N CYS A 135 -5.21 -7.70 4.92
CA CYS A 135 -6.55 -7.48 5.48
C CYS A 135 -6.79 -5.99 5.79
N SER A 136 -5.79 -5.31 6.36
CA SER A 136 -5.90 -3.87 6.63
C SER A 136 -5.94 -3.04 5.35
N TYR A 137 -5.23 -3.47 4.30
CA TYR A 137 -5.32 -2.87 2.97
C TYR A 137 -6.72 -3.06 2.36
N ALA A 138 -7.29 -4.25 2.44
CA ALA A 138 -8.64 -4.52 1.95
C ALA A 138 -9.70 -3.66 2.67
N ASP A 139 -9.56 -3.48 3.98
CA ASP A 139 -10.45 -2.60 4.75
C ASP A 139 -10.23 -1.11 4.41
N ALA A 140 -8.99 -0.72 4.11
CA ALA A 140 -8.69 0.62 3.64
C ALA A 140 -9.32 0.92 2.26
N GLN A 141 -9.34 -0.05 1.35
CA GLN A 141 -10.03 0.05 0.06
C GLN A 141 -11.54 0.24 0.23
N LYS A 142 -12.19 -0.48 1.16
CA LYS A 142 -13.60 -0.27 1.48
C LYS A 142 -13.87 1.15 1.98
N LYS A 143 -12.99 1.67 2.86
CA LYS A 143 -13.10 3.06 3.35
C LYS A 143 -12.99 4.09 2.22
N ILE A 144 -12.10 3.85 1.26
CA ILE A 144 -11.96 4.71 0.07
C ILE A 144 -13.26 4.67 -0.75
N ASP A 145 -13.81 3.49 -1.04
CA ASP A 145 -15.05 3.33 -1.80
C ASP A 145 -16.23 4.06 -1.13
N GLU A 146 -16.37 3.90 0.18
CA GLU A 146 -17.41 4.59 0.97
C GLU A 146 -17.26 6.12 0.89
N ARG A 147 -16.04 6.64 1.07
CA ARG A 147 -15.74 8.08 1.02
C ARG A 147 -15.96 8.66 -0.38
N TYR A 148 -15.58 7.92 -1.42
CA TYR A 148 -15.72 8.35 -2.81
C TYR A 148 -17.19 8.58 -3.20
N ARG A 149 -18.14 7.85 -2.59
CA ARG A 149 -19.57 7.99 -2.83
C ARG A 149 -20.19 9.25 -2.21
N ASP A 150 -19.55 9.88 -1.22
CA ASP A 150 -19.93 11.18 -0.68
C ASP A 150 -19.19 12.29 -1.42
N GLU A 151 -19.74 12.71 -2.56
CA GLU A 151 -19.13 13.70 -3.46
C GLU A 151 -18.74 14.99 -2.74
N LYS A 152 -19.54 15.45 -1.78
CA LYS A 152 -19.27 16.70 -1.06
C LYS A 152 -18.10 16.54 -0.10
N SER A 153 -18.04 15.46 0.63
CA SER A 153 -16.94 15.15 1.54
C SER A 153 -15.67 14.87 0.76
N TRP A 154 -15.77 14.16 -0.37
CA TRP A 154 -14.66 13.89 -1.27
C TRP A 154 -14.05 15.17 -1.82
N ALA A 155 -14.87 16.07 -2.38
CA ALA A 155 -14.42 17.36 -2.90
C ALA A 155 -13.69 18.19 -1.84
N LYS A 156 -14.17 18.19 -0.58
CA LYS A 156 -13.48 18.84 0.52
C LYS A 156 -12.10 18.24 0.77
N THR A 157 -11.99 16.92 0.78
CA THR A 157 -10.71 16.23 0.95
C THR A 157 -9.74 16.55 -0.19
N VAL A 158 -10.20 16.52 -1.44
CA VAL A 158 -9.42 16.91 -2.63
C VAL A 158 -8.85 18.33 -2.46
N MET A 159 -9.67 19.28 -2.06
CA MET A 159 -9.23 20.67 -1.83
C MET A 159 -8.17 20.74 -0.71
N ILE A 160 -8.37 20.05 0.40
CA ILE A 160 -7.41 20.04 1.52
C ILE A 160 -6.08 19.48 1.06
N ASN A 161 -6.07 18.34 0.36
CA ASN A 161 -4.86 17.73 -0.18
C ASN A 161 -4.11 18.71 -1.12
N SER A 162 -4.80 19.29 -2.10
CA SER A 162 -4.19 20.23 -3.05
C SER A 162 -3.60 21.46 -2.35
N PHE A 163 -4.32 22.11 -1.45
CA PHE A 163 -3.84 23.31 -0.75
C PHE A 163 -2.68 23.01 0.21
N LYS A 164 -2.68 21.85 0.85
CA LYS A 164 -1.61 21.45 1.77
C LYS A 164 -0.35 20.96 1.05
N ALA A 165 -0.43 20.64 -0.24
CA ALA A 165 0.72 20.20 -1.04
C ALA A 165 1.83 21.25 -1.15
N GLY A 166 1.55 22.53 -0.88
CA GLY A 166 2.54 23.60 -0.81
C GLY A 166 3.68 23.32 0.17
N LYS A 167 3.47 22.46 1.15
CA LYS A 167 4.51 21.95 2.06
C LYS A 167 5.71 21.36 1.30
N PHE A 168 5.46 20.73 0.17
CA PHE A 168 6.45 20.01 -0.65
C PHE A 168 6.99 20.84 -1.81
N SER A 169 6.73 22.16 -1.81
CA SER A 169 7.30 23.06 -2.82
C SER A 169 8.80 23.25 -2.59
N SER A 170 9.54 23.34 -3.70
CA SER A 170 10.96 23.72 -3.69
C SER A 170 11.20 25.16 -3.17
N ASP A 171 10.19 26.01 -3.17
CA ASP A 171 10.29 27.37 -2.63
C ASP A 171 10.53 27.42 -1.12
N ARG A 172 10.35 26.29 -0.47
CA ARG A 172 10.55 26.12 0.98
C ARG A 172 12.00 25.81 1.36
N THR A 173 12.81 25.39 0.40
CA THR A 173 14.22 25.10 0.59
C THR A 173 15.03 26.39 0.45
#